data_007f7a35e9905287da841237ab36062d
#
_entry.id   007f7a35e9905287da841237ab36062d
#
_cell.length_a   1.000
_cell.length_b   1.000
_cell.length_c   1.000
_cell.angle_alpha   90.00
_cell.angle_beta   90.00
_cell.angle_gamma   90.00
#
_symmetry.space_group_name_H-M   'P 1'
#
loop_
_entity.id
_entity.type
_entity.pdbx_description
1 polymer ?
#
loop_
_entity_poly.entity_id
_entity_poly.type
_entity_poly.pdbx_seq_one_letter_code
_entity_poly.pdbx_strand_id
1 'polypeptide(L)'
;CSPYGMALAAAARGFDVRVHVRDPDVMFIDSVRSQKKKDVIRLVQEDYLAQLQDLEIPVDNRALTLPEVQEVLDSGGIPIVLISTYALDREKVPHWVVVVALSDRFVFVHDPFVDPDVIQSQTDRMALPIPREDFERMSRYGRARQRAALVLRLTDPK
;
A
#
# COMPACT_ATOMS: atom_id res chain seq x y z
N CYS A 1 3.86 -0.97 -8.19
CA CYS A 1 4.64 0.02 -7.42
C CYS A 1 5.16 -0.63 -6.14
N SER A 2 6.44 -0.39 -5.78
CA SER A 2 7.04 -0.80 -4.52
C SER A 2 6.58 0.15 -3.39
N PRO A 3 6.34 -0.34 -2.15
CA PRO A 3 6.05 0.53 -1.00
C PRO A 3 7.19 1.54 -0.75
N TYR A 4 8.42 1.13 -0.92
CA TYR A 4 9.59 1.98 -0.71
C TYR A 4 9.67 3.13 -1.70
N GLY A 5 9.47 2.85 -3.01
CA GLY A 5 9.44 3.91 -4.02
C GLY A 5 8.26 4.87 -3.85
N MET A 6 7.10 4.38 -3.38
CA MET A 6 5.96 5.25 -3.04
C MET A 6 6.26 6.13 -1.83
N ALA A 7 6.95 5.59 -0.82
CA ALA A 7 7.37 6.37 0.35
C ALA A 7 8.31 7.51 -0.02
N LEU A 8 9.34 7.25 -0.85
CA LEU A 8 10.24 8.27 -1.38
C LEU A 8 9.48 9.35 -2.17
N ALA A 9 8.53 8.92 -3.02
CA ALA A 9 7.72 9.84 -3.80
C ALA A 9 6.79 10.72 -2.93
N ALA A 10 6.28 10.20 -1.83
CA ALA A 10 5.46 10.94 -0.88
C ALA A 10 6.31 11.92 -0.06
N ALA A 11 7.47 11.48 0.43
CA ALA A 11 8.40 12.33 1.16
C ALA A 11 8.89 13.52 0.31
N ALA A 12 9.20 13.27 -0.96
CA ALA A 12 9.57 14.33 -1.90
C ALA A 12 8.45 15.37 -2.14
N ARG A 13 7.20 15.04 -1.77
CA ARG A 13 6.03 15.95 -1.81
C ARG A 13 5.74 16.62 -0.48
N GLY A 14 6.61 16.44 0.51
CA GLY A 14 6.48 17.07 1.82
C GLY A 14 5.57 16.32 2.82
N PHE A 15 5.30 15.04 2.59
CA PHE A 15 4.63 14.22 3.60
C PHE A 15 5.64 13.64 4.59
N ASP A 16 5.26 13.58 5.86
CA ASP A 16 5.87 12.65 6.81
C ASP A 16 5.35 11.24 6.50
N VAL A 17 6.28 10.27 6.37
CA VAL A 17 5.97 8.94 5.85
C VAL A 17 6.52 7.87 6.78
N ARG A 18 5.71 6.83 7.02
CA ARG A 18 6.13 5.58 7.66
C ARG A 18 5.73 4.40 6.80
N VAL A 19 6.65 3.45 6.62
CA VAL A 19 6.42 2.23 5.83
C VAL A 19 6.23 1.04 6.78
N HIS A 20 5.21 0.23 6.54
CA HIS A 20 4.98 -1.04 7.22
C HIS A 20 5.05 -2.18 6.20
N VAL A 21 5.96 -3.13 6.40
CA VAL A 21 6.10 -4.33 5.56
C VAL A 21 6.28 -5.53 6.47
N ARG A 22 5.37 -6.51 6.41
CA ARG A 22 5.40 -7.66 7.32
C ARG A 22 6.68 -8.46 7.19
N ASP A 23 7.12 -8.71 5.97
CA ASP A 23 8.28 -9.53 5.67
C ASP A 23 9.35 -8.67 4.98
N PRO A 24 10.61 -8.73 5.42
CA PRO A 24 11.71 -7.96 4.82
C PRO A 24 12.13 -8.49 3.45
N ASP A 25 11.54 -9.57 2.99
CA ASP A 25 11.81 -10.17 1.68
C ASP A 25 11.53 -9.20 0.53
N VAL A 26 12.14 -9.51 -0.61
CA VAL A 26 11.98 -8.68 -1.80
C VAL A 26 10.53 -8.68 -2.28
N MET A 27 9.93 -7.50 -2.29
CA MET A 27 8.52 -7.33 -2.65
C MET A 27 8.25 -7.75 -4.10
N PHE A 28 7.19 -8.51 -4.30
CA PHE A 28 6.68 -8.93 -5.62
C PHE A 28 7.59 -9.83 -6.46
N ILE A 29 8.69 -10.33 -5.92
CA ILE A 29 9.68 -11.12 -6.67
C ILE A 29 9.09 -12.42 -7.22
N ASP A 30 8.13 -13.02 -6.52
CA ASP A 30 7.47 -14.27 -6.92
C ASP A 30 6.59 -14.12 -8.16
N SER A 31 6.16 -12.90 -8.47
CA SER A 31 5.35 -12.62 -9.67
C SER A 31 6.19 -12.59 -10.96
N VAL A 32 7.52 -12.60 -10.85
CA VAL A 32 8.44 -12.45 -11.96
C VAL A 32 9.16 -13.77 -12.26
N ARG A 33 9.10 -14.22 -13.52
CA ARG A 33 9.73 -15.48 -13.96
C ARG A 33 11.19 -15.31 -14.38
N SER A 34 11.53 -14.17 -14.98
CA SER A 34 12.89 -13.92 -15.51
C SER A 34 13.88 -13.63 -14.40
N GLN A 35 15.00 -14.36 -14.33
CA GLN A 35 16.06 -14.13 -13.35
C GLN A 35 16.63 -12.72 -13.46
N LYS A 36 16.90 -12.23 -14.68
CA LYS A 36 17.38 -10.87 -14.92
C LYS A 36 16.44 -9.80 -14.32
N LYS A 37 15.11 -9.99 -14.46
CA LYS A 37 14.13 -9.07 -13.86
C LYS A 37 14.11 -9.17 -12.33
N LYS A 38 14.30 -10.37 -11.77
CA LYS A 38 14.42 -10.55 -10.32
C LYS A 38 15.64 -9.82 -9.76
N ASP A 39 16.76 -9.87 -10.45
CA ASP A 39 18.00 -9.20 -10.03
C ASP A 39 17.83 -7.68 -10.06
N VAL A 40 17.15 -7.15 -11.10
CA VAL A 40 16.79 -5.71 -11.15
C VAL A 40 15.87 -5.32 -9.99
N ILE A 41 14.85 -6.13 -9.67
CA ILE A 41 13.93 -5.83 -8.55
C ILE A 41 14.69 -5.79 -7.22
N ARG A 42 15.64 -6.70 -6.99
CA ARG A 42 16.48 -6.69 -5.79
C ARG A 42 17.31 -5.42 -5.71
N LEU A 43 18.03 -5.11 -6.77
CA LEU A 43 18.88 -3.92 -6.84
C LEU A 43 18.09 -2.64 -6.58
N VAL A 44 16.91 -2.51 -7.21
CA VAL A 44 16.03 -1.35 -7.02
C VAL A 44 15.49 -1.28 -5.59
N GLN A 45 15.14 -2.42 -4.98
CA GLN A 45 14.69 -2.41 -3.59
C GLN A 45 15.82 -2.04 -2.63
N GLU A 46 17.02 -2.55 -2.83
CA GLU A 46 18.22 -2.19 -2.05
C GLU A 46 18.51 -0.70 -2.13
N ASP A 47 18.46 -0.13 -3.33
CA ASP A 47 18.63 1.30 -3.56
C ASP A 47 17.57 2.15 -2.84
N TYR A 48 16.30 1.77 -2.95
CA TYR A 48 15.22 2.47 -2.24
C TYR A 48 15.37 2.40 -0.72
N LEU A 49 15.75 1.25 -0.18
CA LEU A 49 15.96 1.09 1.26
C LEU A 49 17.12 1.97 1.75
N ALA A 50 18.21 2.07 0.99
CA ALA A 50 19.31 2.98 1.29
C ALA A 50 18.84 4.45 1.30
N GLN A 51 18.08 4.89 0.28
CA GLN A 51 17.53 6.24 0.23
C GLN A 51 16.57 6.54 1.39
N LEU A 52 15.72 5.56 1.79
CA LEU A 52 14.84 5.73 2.95
C LEU A 52 15.63 5.88 4.25
N GLN A 53 16.74 5.15 4.40
CA GLN A 53 17.63 5.26 5.53
C GLN A 53 18.32 6.63 5.57
N ASP A 54 18.82 7.12 4.44
CA ASP A 54 19.46 8.46 4.33
C ASP A 54 18.48 9.59 4.67
N LEU A 55 17.21 9.41 4.35
CA LEU A 55 16.12 10.35 4.66
C LEU A 55 15.47 10.11 6.04
N GLU A 56 15.98 9.17 6.83
CA GLU A 56 15.46 8.79 8.15
C GLU A 56 13.96 8.40 8.12
N ILE A 57 13.47 7.86 6.98
CA ILE A 57 12.09 7.41 6.85
C ILE A 57 11.94 6.03 7.51
N PRO A 58 11.08 5.88 8.55
CA PRO A 58 10.94 4.63 9.27
C PRO A 58 10.36 3.51 8.42
N VAL A 59 10.96 2.32 8.51
CA VAL A 59 10.45 1.07 7.93
C VAL A 59 10.24 0.06 9.04
N ASP A 60 8.98 -0.25 9.36
CA ASP A 60 8.59 -1.22 10.37
C ASP A 60 8.40 -2.61 9.74
N ASN A 61 9.13 -3.61 10.21
CA ASN A 61 9.03 -4.99 9.74
C ASN A 61 7.82 -5.71 10.37
N ARG A 62 6.65 -5.13 10.23
CA ARG A 62 5.37 -5.70 10.69
C ARG A 62 4.21 -5.19 9.85
N ALA A 63 3.13 -5.97 9.80
CA ALA A 63 1.91 -5.50 9.16
C ALA A 63 1.20 -4.46 10.03
N LEU A 64 0.58 -3.47 9.40
CA LEU A 64 -0.38 -2.59 10.04
C LEU A 64 -1.70 -3.35 10.23
N THR A 65 -2.27 -3.30 11.43
CA THR A 65 -3.56 -3.94 11.78
C THR A 65 -4.73 -2.98 11.58
N LEU A 66 -5.95 -3.49 11.46
CA LEU A 66 -7.13 -2.62 11.32
C LEU A 66 -7.35 -1.66 12.51
N PRO A 67 -7.14 -2.07 13.78
CA PRO A 67 -7.16 -1.11 14.89
C PRO A 67 -6.14 0.02 14.73
N GLU A 68 -4.91 -0.29 14.33
CA GLU A 68 -3.88 0.73 14.07
C GLU A 68 -4.23 1.62 12.87
N VAL A 69 -4.88 1.06 11.83
CA VAL A 69 -5.41 1.87 10.72
C VAL A 69 -6.45 2.87 11.25
N GLN A 70 -7.32 2.45 12.19
CA GLN A 70 -8.27 3.37 12.83
C GLN A 70 -7.55 4.49 13.60
N GLU A 71 -6.53 4.15 14.40
CA GLU A 71 -5.72 5.14 15.13
C GLU A 71 -5.02 6.13 14.19
N VAL A 72 -4.54 5.66 13.04
CA VAL A 72 -3.96 6.51 11.99
C VAL A 72 -5.00 7.51 11.48
N LEU A 73 -6.19 7.03 11.13
CA LEU A 73 -7.27 7.89 10.64
C LEU A 73 -7.71 8.91 11.71
N ASP A 74 -7.90 8.48 12.95
CA ASP A 74 -8.32 9.33 14.07
C ASP A 74 -7.30 10.44 14.37
N SER A 75 -6.03 10.18 14.08
CA SER A 75 -4.94 11.15 14.22
C SER A 75 -4.67 11.98 12.95
N GLY A 76 -5.56 11.94 11.95
CA GLY A 76 -5.44 12.70 10.71
C GLY A 76 -4.41 12.15 9.72
N GLY A 77 -3.94 10.92 9.93
CA GLY A 77 -3.04 10.25 8.97
C GLY A 77 -3.80 9.61 7.80
N ILE A 78 -3.07 9.31 6.75
CA ILE A 78 -3.59 8.72 5.49
C ILE A 78 -2.95 7.34 5.31
N PRO A 79 -3.68 6.25 5.62
CA PRO A 79 -3.17 4.90 5.39
C PRO A 79 -3.40 4.48 3.94
N ILE A 80 -2.32 4.05 3.26
CA ILE A 80 -2.33 3.45 1.93
C ILE A 80 -1.96 1.98 2.09
N VAL A 81 -2.84 1.07 1.66
CA VAL A 81 -2.68 -0.37 1.92
C VAL A 81 -2.57 -1.15 0.62
N LEU A 82 -1.61 -2.08 0.60
CA LEU A 82 -1.49 -3.07 -0.47
C LEU A 82 -2.63 -4.07 -0.39
N ILE A 83 -3.33 -4.26 -1.51
CA ILE A 83 -4.34 -5.29 -1.68
C ILE A 83 -4.09 -6.13 -2.95
N SER A 84 -4.70 -7.30 -2.99
CA SER A 84 -4.84 -8.10 -4.21
C SER A 84 -6.22 -7.86 -4.79
N THR A 85 -6.31 -7.47 -6.06
CA THR A 85 -7.59 -7.28 -6.75
C THR A 85 -8.23 -8.61 -7.18
N TYR A 86 -7.58 -9.74 -6.94
CA TYR A 86 -8.06 -11.06 -7.38
C TYR A 86 -9.50 -11.39 -6.95
N ALA A 87 -9.94 -10.86 -5.81
CA ALA A 87 -11.32 -11.03 -5.35
C ALA A 87 -12.32 -10.17 -6.13
N LEU A 88 -11.86 -9.09 -6.76
CA LEU A 88 -12.68 -8.12 -7.49
C LEU A 88 -12.76 -8.45 -8.99
N ASP A 89 -11.60 -8.65 -9.62
CA ASP A 89 -11.46 -8.74 -11.08
C ASP A 89 -10.76 -10.01 -11.57
N ARG A 90 -10.39 -10.93 -10.66
CA ARG A 90 -9.62 -12.15 -10.94
C ARG A 90 -8.19 -11.90 -11.41
N GLU A 91 -7.71 -10.66 -11.38
CA GLU A 91 -6.34 -10.33 -11.70
C GLU A 91 -5.41 -10.45 -10.47
N LYS A 92 -4.23 -11.05 -10.67
CA LYS A 92 -3.22 -11.23 -9.61
C LYS A 92 -2.21 -10.09 -9.65
N VAL A 93 -2.68 -8.85 -9.58
CA VAL A 93 -1.83 -7.66 -9.60
C VAL A 93 -1.77 -7.03 -8.21
N PRO A 94 -0.60 -6.54 -7.77
CA PRO A 94 -0.51 -5.74 -6.57
C PRO A 94 -1.18 -4.39 -6.82
N HIS A 95 -2.13 -4.05 -5.96
CA HIS A 95 -2.90 -2.82 -6.06
C HIS A 95 -2.86 -2.06 -4.73
N TRP A 96 -2.94 -0.74 -4.79
CA TRP A 96 -2.86 0.13 -3.62
C TRP A 96 -4.11 0.95 -3.50
N VAL A 97 -4.69 0.96 -2.32
CA VAL A 97 -5.88 1.75 -2.01
C VAL A 97 -5.65 2.64 -0.80
N VAL A 98 -6.30 3.79 -0.79
CA VAL A 98 -6.31 4.68 0.37
C VAL A 98 -7.47 4.29 1.26
N VAL A 99 -7.21 3.93 2.52
CA VAL A 99 -8.28 3.71 3.50
C VAL A 99 -8.73 5.06 4.03
N VAL A 100 -10.04 5.31 4.02
CA VAL A 100 -10.61 6.62 4.40
C VAL A 100 -11.54 6.55 5.60
N ALA A 101 -12.10 5.39 5.90
CA ALA A 101 -12.91 5.17 7.08
C ALA A 101 -13.02 3.68 7.42
N LEU A 102 -13.34 3.38 8.68
CA LEU A 102 -13.74 2.05 9.13
C LEU A 102 -15.09 2.12 9.85
N SER A 103 -15.87 1.06 9.73
CA SER A 103 -17.04 0.80 10.58
C SER A 103 -16.93 -0.60 11.16
N ASP A 104 -17.88 -1.05 11.97
CA ASP A 104 -17.88 -2.41 12.53
C ASP A 104 -17.86 -3.50 11.47
N ARG A 105 -18.42 -3.23 10.29
CA ARG A 105 -18.60 -4.21 9.20
C ARG A 105 -17.72 -3.96 7.98
N PHE A 106 -17.33 -2.72 7.70
CA PHE A 106 -16.70 -2.32 6.44
C PHE A 106 -15.42 -1.52 6.66
N VAL A 107 -14.51 -1.66 5.69
CA VAL A 107 -13.40 -0.74 5.41
C VAL A 107 -13.79 0.06 4.17
N PHE A 108 -13.74 1.37 4.25
CA PHE A 108 -14.03 2.26 3.12
C PHE A 108 -12.72 2.71 2.47
N VAL A 109 -12.62 2.54 1.16
CA VAL A 109 -11.39 2.86 0.44
C VAL A 109 -11.64 3.78 -0.75
N HIS A 110 -10.64 4.59 -1.08
CA HIS A 110 -10.52 5.21 -2.40
C HIS A 110 -9.63 4.34 -3.27
N ASP A 111 -10.14 3.95 -4.42
CA ASP A 111 -9.40 3.21 -5.43
C ASP A 111 -8.91 4.19 -6.50
N PRO A 112 -7.59 4.36 -6.69
CA PRO A 112 -7.06 5.29 -7.69
C PRO A 112 -7.21 4.79 -9.13
N PHE A 113 -7.57 3.51 -9.32
CA PHE A 113 -7.72 2.94 -10.66
C PHE A 113 -9.11 3.22 -11.22
N VAL A 114 -9.16 3.96 -12.33
CA VAL A 114 -10.35 4.15 -13.15
C VAL A 114 -10.08 3.41 -14.47
N ASP A 115 -10.91 2.40 -14.76
CA ASP A 115 -10.79 1.63 -15.99
C ASP A 115 -11.23 2.51 -17.19
N PRO A 116 -10.35 2.77 -18.16
CA PRO A 116 -10.69 3.60 -19.32
C PRO A 116 -11.68 2.94 -20.28
N ASP A 117 -11.83 1.61 -20.21
CA ASP A 117 -12.70 0.82 -21.08
C ASP A 117 -14.13 0.68 -20.50
N VAL A 118 -14.34 1.17 -19.29
CA VAL A 118 -15.66 1.14 -18.62
C VAL A 118 -16.11 2.57 -18.34
N ILE A 119 -17.42 2.82 -18.51
CA ILE A 119 -18.03 4.12 -18.17
C ILE A 119 -18.03 4.24 -16.63
N GLN A 120 -16.94 4.73 -16.07
CA GLN A 120 -16.74 5.00 -14.66
C GLN A 120 -16.17 6.39 -14.45
N SER A 121 -16.63 7.07 -13.42
CA SER A 121 -16.05 8.33 -12.96
C SER A 121 -15.10 8.08 -11.79
N GLN A 122 -14.27 9.05 -11.45
CA GLN A 122 -13.47 9.00 -10.23
C GLN A 122 -14.36 8.88 -8.98
N THR A 123 -15.55 9.48 -9.02
CA THR A 123 -16.52 9.41 -7.90
C THR A 123 -16.99 7.99 -7.64
N ASP A 124 -17.11 7.15 -8.67
CA ASP A 124 -17.50 5.75 -8.52
C ASP A 124 -16.43 4.91 -7.79
N ARG A 125 -15.22 5.44 -7.64
CA ARG A 125 -14.09 4.83 -6.96
C ARG A 125 -13.80 5.42 -5.59
N MET A 126 -14.68 6.29 -5.10
CA MET A 126 -14.54 6.92 -3.79
C MET A 126 -15.38 6.21 -2.73
N ALA A 127 -14.82 6.04 -1.54
CA ALA A 127 -15.46 5.43 -0.37
C ALA A 127 -16.13 4.08 -0.66
N LEU A 128 -15.46 3.23 -1.46
CA LEU A 128 -15.94 1.88 -1.76
C LEU A 128 -15.99 1.04 -0.48
N PRO A 129 -17.15 0.47 -0.11
CA PRO A 129 -17.26 -0.38 1.07
C PRO A 129 -16.75 -1.79 0.77
N ILE A 130 -15.72 -2.24 1.49
CA ILE A 130 -15.22 -3.61 1.46
C ILE A 130 -15.50 -4.25 2.81
N PRO A 131 -16.18 -5.43 2.90
CA PRO A 131 -16.34 -6.13 4.15
C PRO A 131 -14.99 -6.37 4.85
N ARG A 132 -14.91 -6.21 6.17
CA ARG A 132 -13.63 -6.29 6.91
C ARG A 132 -12.89 -7.60 6.66
N GLU A 133 -13.60 -8.73 6.66
CA GLU A 133 -13.00 -10.04 6.39
C GLU A 133 -12.43 -10.15 4.97
N ASP A 134 -13.10 -9.55 4.00
CA ASP A 134 -12.62 -9.51 2.61
C ASP A 134 -11.39 -8.62 2.49
N PHE A 135 -11.41 -7.43 3.10
CA PHE A 135 -10.26 -6.55 3.13
C PHE A 135 -9.04 -7.22 3.77
N GLU A 136 -9.22 -7.91 4.89
CA GLU A 136 -8.17 -8.69 5.57
C GLU A 136 -7.59 -9.80 4.66
N ARG A 137 -8.43 -10.44 3.84
CA ARG A 137 -7.97 -11.43 2.86
C ARG A 137 -7.23 -10.78 1.70
N MET A 138 -7.78 -9.69 1.17
CA MET A 138 -7.21 -8.94 0.05
C MET A 138 -5.86 -8.29 0.40
N SER A 139 -5.67 -7.87 1.65
CA SER A 139 -4.41 -7.28 2.13
C SER A 139 -3.26 -8.29 2.29
N ARG A 140 -3.40 -9.51 1.78
CA ARG A 140 -2.38 -10.58 1.77
C ARG A 140 -2.05 -10.95 0.33
N TYR A 141 -1.08 -10.24 -0.25
CA TYR A 141 -0.73 -10.38 -1.66
C TYR A 141 0.15 -11.59 -1.96
N GLY A 142 -0.17 -12.30 -3.02
CA GLY A 142 0.64 -13.37 -3.61
C GLY A 142 0.75 -14.63 -2.74
N ARG A 143 1.64 -15.55 -3.14
CA ARG A 143 1.87 -16.82 -2.42
C ARG A 143 2.53 -16.58 -1.06
N ALA A 144 3.45 -15.66 -0.98
CA ALA A 144 4.13 -15.26 0.25
C ALA A 144 3.21 -14.49 1.20
N ARG A 145 1.96 -14.18 0.80
CA ARG A 145 0.99 -13.43 1.59
C ARG A 145 1.56 -12.10 2.10
N GLN A 146 2.33 -11.42 1.24
CA GLN A 146 2.97 -10.15 1.56
C GLN A 146 1.94 -9.11 2.02
N ARG A 147 2.28 -8.37 3.06
CA ARG A 147 1.47 -7.28 3.58
C ARG A 147 2.32 -6.03 3.65
N ALA A 148 1.82 -4.94 3.07
CA ALA A 148 2.48 -3.66 3.14
C ALA A 148 1.46 -2.53 3.27
N ALA A 149 1.86 -1.48 3.96
CA ALA A 149 1.10 -0.25 4.07
C ALA A 149 2.06 0.94 4.20
N LEU A 150 1.59 2.12 3.79
CA LEU A 150 2.21 3.39 4.10
C LEU A 150 1.26 4.20 4.98
N VAL A 151 1.83 4.93 5.91
CA VAL A 151 1.12 5.96 6.68
C VAL A 151 1.71 7.29 6.29
N LEU A 152 0.88 8.17 5.74
CA LEU A 152 1.27 9.53 5.39
C LEU A 152 0.64 10.51 6.37
N ARG A 153 1.39 11.57 6.70
CA ARG A 153 0.88 12.72 7.45
C ARG A 153 1.27 13.99 6.74
N LEU A 154 0.39 14.98 6.77
CA LEU A 154 0.76 16.31 6.34
C LEU A 154 1.78 16.88 7.34
N THR A 155 2.89 17.38 6.84
CA THR A 155 3.78 18.21 7.66
C THR A 155 3.14 19.58 7.80
N ASP A 156 3.07 20.12 9.01
CA ASP A 156 2.66 21.50 9.19
C ASP A 156 3.55 22.40 8.31
N PRO A 157 2.96 23.33 7.57
CA PRO A 157 3.77 24.28 6.81
C PRO A 157 4.60 25.11 7.80
N LYS A 158 5.91 25.02 7.64
CA LYS A 158 6.84 25.86 8.41
C LYS A 158 6.68 27.33 8.03
#